data_b370413de28631b9aff229c748347f37
#
_entry.id   b370413de28631b9aff229c748347f37
#
_cell.length_a   1.000
_cell.length_b   1.000
_cell.length_c   1.000
_cell.angle_alpha   90.00
_cell.angle_beta   90.00
_cell.angle_gamma   90.00
#
_symmetry.space_group_name_H-M   'P 1'
#
loop_
_entity.id
_entity.type
_entity.pdbx_description
1 polymer ?
#
loop_
_entity_poly.entity_id
_entity_poly.type
_entity_poly.pdbx_seq_one_letter_code
_entity_poly.pdbx_strand_id
1 'polypeptide(L)'
;MSDSSDKEDKSSFSDDEVVGTPNLSADELEKAGQALLFAGENNSTTQEKEPSEQTKKEANPYRVLARKYRPQTFSELIGQEAMVQTLKNAIERDRLAHAFLMTGVRGVGKTTTARLIAKALNCVGSDGQGMPTINPCGVCDPCESIAEGRHIDVIEMDAASHTGVDDVREIIEQVKYSAVSARYKIYIIDEVHMLSRNAFNALLKTLEEPPSHVKFLFATTEVEKLPVTVLSRTQRF
;
A
#
# COMPACT_ATOMS: atom_id res chain seq x y z
N MET A 1 -9.64 43.61 -51.05
CA MET A 1 -10.16 42.83 -52.17
C MET A 1 -10.38 41.47 -51.61
N SER A 2 -11.56 41.30 -51.28
CA SER A 2 -12.67 40.37 -51.71
C SER A 2 -12.46 38.99 -51.09
N ASP A 3 -13.25 38.48 -50.31
CA ASP A 3 -14.72 38.41 -50.16
C ASP A 3 -15.15 36.95 -50.04
N SER A 4 -15.90 36.68 -49.05
CA SER A 4 -17.06 35.72 -48.97
C SER A 4 -16.77 34.22 -49.19
N SER A 5 -17.29 33.30 -48.48
CA SER A 5 -18.70 33.19 -48.03
C SER A 5 -18.93 31.93 -47.16
N ASP A 6 -19.87 32.08 -46.27
CA ASP A 6 -20.60 31.12 -45.51
C ASP A 6 -21.06 29.85 -46.23
N LYS A 7 -21.09 28.73 -45.51
CA LYS A 7 -22.21 27.77 -45.58
C LYS A 7 -22.39 27.05 -44.26
N GLU A 8 -23.48 27.41 -43.61
CA GLU A 8 -24.15 26.60 -42.57
C GLU A 8 -24.62 25.25 -43.16
N ASP A 9 -24.41 24.21 -42.44
CA ASP A 9 -25.16 22.97 -42.66
C ASP A 9 -25.81 22.51 -41.34
N LYS A 10 -27.10 22.70 -41.30
CA LYS A 10 -28.02 22.21 -40.26
C LYS A 10 -28.30 20.74 -40.60
N SER A 11 -27.94 19.81 -39.74
CA SER A 11 -28.56 18.50 -39.73
C SER A 11 -29.25 18.28 -38.38
N SER A 12 -30.56 18.18 -38.52
CA SER A 12 -31.55 17.80 -37.53
C SER A 12 -31.27 16.46 -36.90
N PHE A 13 -31.25 16.37 -35.59
CA PHE A 13 -31.36 15.11 -34.86
C PHE A 13 -32.75 15.06 -34.21
N SER A 14 -33.44 13.98 -34.55
CA SER A 14 -34.79 13.61 -34.10
C SER A 14 -34.81 13.19 -32.62
N ASP A 15 -35.89 13.58 -31.97
CA ASP A 15 -36.28 13.18 -30.63
C ASP A 15 -36.45 11.66 -30.50
N ASP A 16 -35.77 11.06 -29.53
CA ASP A 16 -36.07 9.70 -29.05
C ASP A 16 -36.73 9.85 -27.64
N GLU A 17 -37.86 9.14 -27.54
CA GLU A 17 -38.78 9.11 -26.44
C GLU A 17 -38.13 8.72 -25.09
N VAL A 18 -38.26 9.59 -24.09
CA VAL A 18 -38.01 9.26 -22.69
C VAL A 18 -39.23 8.54 -22.14
N VAL A 19 -39.10 7.24 -21.90
CA VAL A 19 -40.09 6.43 -21.17
C VAL A 19 -40.10 6.88 -19.72
N GLY A 20 -41.24 7.54 -19.33
CA GLY A 20 -41.46 8.05 -18.01
C GLY A 20 -41.58 6.94 -16.95
N THR A 21 -40.79 7.06 -15.88
CA THR A 21 -41.04 6.35 -14.62
C THR A 21 -42.26 6.95 -13.93
N PRO A 22 -43.17 6.16 -13.36
CA PRO A 22 -44.36 6.69 -12.66
C PRO A 22 -43.90 7.35 -11.34
N ASN A 23 -44.21 8.65 -11.20
CA ASN A 23 -44.10 9.39 -9.95
C ASN A 23 -45.17 8.88 -8.98
N LEU A 24 -44.76 8.08 -7.99
CA LEU A 24 -45.58 7.75 -6.85
C LEU A 24 -45.64 8.95 -5.89
N SER A 25 -46.84 9.30 -5.42
CA SER A 25 -47.08 10.42 -4.50
C SER A 25 -46.49 10.09 -3.10
N ALA A 26 -46.17 11.13 -2.34
CA ALA A 26 -45.62 10.99 -0.98
C ALA A 26 -46.52 10.18 -0.04
N ASP A 27 -47.84 10.21 -0.22
CA ASP A 27 -48.82 9.44 0.56
C ASP A 27 -48.80 7.92 0.25
N GLU A 28 -48.38 7.52 -0.94
CA GLU A 28 -48.26 6.11 -1.30
C GLU A 28 -46.97 5.48 -0.73
N LEU A 29 -45.90 6.25 -0.57
CA LEU A 29 -44.67 5.84 0.08
C LEU A 29 -44.81 5.66 1.60
N GLU A 30 -45.65 6.52 2.26
CA GLU A 30 -45.91 6.38 3.70
C GLU A 30 -46.76 5.14 4.03
N LYS A 31 -47.72 4.79 3.19
CA LYS A 31 -48.53 3.56 3.36
C LYS A 31 -47.72 2.29 3.14
N ALA A 32 -46.74 2.28 2.24
CA ALA A 32 -45.86 1.14 2.03
C ALA A 32 -44.88 0.92 3.20
N GLY A 33 -44.42 2.02 3.85
CA GLY A 33 -43.55 1.98 5.03
C GLY A 33 -44.25 1.49 6.30
N GLN A 34 -45.53 1.76 6.49
CA GLN A 34 -46.28 1.34 7.67
C GLN A 34 -46.71 -0.16 7.62
N ALA A 35 -46.87 -0.72 6.43
CA ALA A 35 -47.23 -2.16 6.29
C ALA A 35 -46.11 -3.13 6.69
N LEU A 36 -44.86 -2.69 6.75
CA LEU A 36 -43.70 -3.50 7.14
C LEU A 36 -43.45 -3.52 8.65
N LEU A 37 -44.09 -2.64 9.42
CA LEU A 37 -43.89 -2.53 10.89
C LEU A 37 -44.87 -3.35 11.74
N PHE A 38 -45.94 -3.92 11.17
CA PHE A 38 -46.98 -4.64 11.90
C PHE A 38 -47.13 -6.15 11.57
N ALA A 39 -46.15 -6.74 10.88
CA ALA A 39 -46.17 -8.19 10.57
C ALA A 39 -45.16 -8.96 11.44
N GLY A 40 -45.35 -8.99 12.74
CA GLY A 40 -44.48 -9.72 13.65
C GLY A 40 -45.01 -9.87 15.03
N GLU A 41 -46.13 -10.63 15.21
CA GLU A 41 -46.39 -11.34 16.47
C GLU A 41 -47.44 -12.42 16.26
N ASN A 42 -47.10 -13.59 16.81
CA ASN A 42 -47.87 -14.80 17.13
C ASN A 42 -47.73 -15.99 16.17
N ASN A 43 -46.87 -16.97 16.55
CA ASN A 43 -47.35 -18.25 17.05
C ASN A 43 -46.22 -19.13 17.66
N SER A 44 -46.36 -19.40 18.93
CA SER A 44 -45.67 -20.42 19.69
C SER A 44 -46.03 -21.81 19.18
N THR A 45 -45.06 -22.63 18.82
CA THR A 45 -45.15 -24.08 18.97
C THR A 45 -43.73 -24.65 19.12
N THR A 46 -43.47 -25.17 20.30
CA THR A 46 -42.29 -25.91 20.74
C THR A 46 -42.04 -27.13 19.85
N GLN A 47 -40.90 -27.22 19.20
CA GLN A 47 -40.27 -28.47 18.82
C GLN A 47 -38.77 -28.33 18.98
N GLU A 48 -38.22 -29.05 19.95
CA GLU A 48 -36.79 -29.31 20.10
C GLU A 48 -36.25 -29.95 18.82
N LYS A 49 -35.27 -29.31 18.23
CA LYS A 49 -34.36 -29.92 17.26
C LYS A 49 -32.94 -29.56 17.65
N GLU A 50 -32.14 -30.61 17.83
CA GLU A 50 -30.72 -30.61 18.10
C GLU A 50 -29.94 -29.61 17.26
N PRO A 51 -28.87 -28.97 17.81
CA PRO A 51 -28.02 -28.07 17.03
C PRO A 51 -27.14 -28.90 16.11
N SER A 52 -27.50 -28.97 14.82
CA SER A 52 -26.58 -29.38 13.79
C SER A 52 -25.49 -28.29 13.67
N GLU A 53 -24.29 -28.59 14.12
CA GLU A 53 -23.08 -27.85 13.82
C GLU A 53 -22.90 -27.73 12.31
N GLN A 54 -23.48 -26.70 11.74
CA GLN A 54 -23.06 -26.24 10.41
C GLN A 54 -21.76 -25.45 10.60
N THR A 55 -20.63 -26.14 10.53
CA THR A 55 -19.32 -25.54 10.25
C THR A 55 -19.47 -24.68 9.02
N LYS A 56 -19.60 -23.37 9.21
CA LYS A 56 -19.36 -22.37 8.15
C LYS A 56 -17.92 -22.58 7.70
N LYS A 57 -17.74 -23.34 6.62
CA LYS A 57 -16.49 -23.30 5.84
C LYS A 57 -16.37 -21.86 5.36
N GLU A 58 -15.60 -21.05 6.07
CA GLU A 58 -15.13 -19.78 5.54
C GLU A 58 -14.46 -20.08 4.21
N ALA A 59 -15.08 -19.61 3.13
CA ALA A 59 -14.52 -19.72 1.80
C ALA A 59 -13.23 -18.90 1.81
N ASN A 60 -12.10 -19.57 2.01
CA ASN A 60 -10.79 -18.95 1.95
C ASN A 60 -10.64 -18.32 0.55
N PRO A 61 -10.59 -16.99 0.43
CA PRO A 61 -10.48 -16.35 -0.88
C PRO A 61 -9.23 -16.88 -1.57
N TYR A 62 -9.39 -17.27 -2.85
CA TYR A 62 -8.27 -17.79 -3.66
C TYR A 62 -7.08 -16.83 -3.59
N ARG A 63 -5.97 -17.25 -2.99
CA ARG A 63 -4.72 -16.49 -2.94
C ARG A 63 -3.73 -17.10 -3.91
N VAL A 64 -3.19 -16.28 -4.80
CA VAL A 64 -2.09 -16.68 -5.72
C VAL A 64 -0.93 -17.22 -4.89
N LEU A 65 -0.33 -18.36 -5.32
CA LEU A 65 0.73 -19.07 -4.58
C LEU A 65 1.90 -18.16 -4.20
N ALA A 66 2.33 -17.29 -5.11
CA ALA A 66 3.40 -16.32 -4.84
C ALA A 66 3.10 -15.36 -3.67
N ARG A 67 1.82 -15.09 -3.40
CA ARG A 67 1.38 -14.28 -2.26
C ARG A 67 1.21 -15.13 -1.01
N LYS A 68 0.76 -16.39 -1.17
CA LYS A 68 0.57 -17.34 -0.06
C LYS A 68 1.89 -17.72 0.60
N TYR A 69 2.94 -17.95 -0.21
CA TYR A 69 4.26 -18.36 0.26
C TYR A 69 5.26 -17.20 0.39
N ARG A 70 4.78 -15.96 0.47
CA ARG A 70 5.65 -14.80 0.70
C ARG A 70 6.25 -14.89 2.09
N PRO A 71 7.59 -14.86 2.25
CA PRO A 71 8.25 -14.85 3.54
C PRO A 71 7.69 -13.77 4.47
N GLN A 72 7.41 -14.13 5.71
CA GLN A 72 6.91 -13.23 6.74
C GLN A 72 7.96 -12.89 7.80
N THR A 73 9.06 -13.64 7.83
CA THR A 73 10.19 -13.50 8.74
C THR A 73 11.51 -13.54 7.97
N PHE A 74 12.56 -13.00 8.57
CA PHE A 74 13.91 -13.07 7.96
C PHE A 74 14.46 -14.48 7.90
N SER A 75 14.05 -15.37 8.80
CA SER A 75 14.47 -16.78 8.81
C SER A 75 13.94 -17.58 7.62
N GLU A 76 12.87 -17.11 7.00
CA GLU A 76 12.31 -17.72 5.79
C GLU A 76 12.98 -17.23 4.49
N LEU A 77 13.86 -16.21 4.59
CA LEU A 77 14.63 -15.74 3.44
C LEU A 77 15.77 -16.70 3.14
N ILE A 78 15.86 -17.14 1.90
CA ILE A 78 16.90 -18.05 1.44
C ILE A 78 17.99 -17.22 0.76
N GLY A 79 19.27 -17.46 1.15
CA GLY A 79 20.45 -16.84 0.51
C GLY A 79 20.65 -15.35 0.83
N GLN A 80 20.04 -14.83 1.91
CA GLN A 80 20.15 -13.43 2.32
C GLN A 80 20.79 -13.25 3.71
N GLU A 81 21.55 -14.25 4.17
CA GLU A 81 22.14 -14.28 5.52
C GLU A 81 23.07 -13.08 5.77
N ALA A 82 23.87 -12.70 4.79
CA ALA A 82 24.79 -11.56 4.90
C ALA A 82 24.04 -10.22 5.09
N MET A 83 22.95 -10.03 4.37
CA MET A 83 22.08 -8.86 4.50
C MET A 83 21.40 -8.84 5.88
N VAL A 84 20.85 -9.97 6.31
CA VAL A 84 20.19 -10.12 7.62
C VAL A 84 21.19 -9.83 8.75
N GLN A 85 22.42 -10.38 8.67
CA GLN A 85 23.46 -10.12 9.66
C GLN A 85 23.89 -8.63 9.68
N THR A 86 23.99 -8.01 8.52
CA THR A 86 24.33 -6.58 8.43
C THR A 86 23.23 -5.71 9.07
N LEU A 87 21.97 -6.02 8.79
CA LEU A 87 20.84 -5.32 9.37
C LEU A 87 20.79 -5.52 10.91
N LYS A 88 21.01 -6.74 11.38
CA LYS A 88 21.09 -7.05 12.81
C LYS A 88 22.16 -6.20 13.50
N ASN A 89 23.37 -6.18 12.96
CA ASN A 89 24.47 -5.38 13.51
C ASN A 89 24.15 -3.87 13.50
N ALA A 90 23.45 -3.38 12.47
CA ALA A 90 23.04 -1.98 12.38
C ALA A 90 21.99 -1.61 13.45
N ILE A 91 21.02 -2.50 13.68
CA ILE A 91 20.00 -2.33 14.74
C ILE A 91 20.67 -2.34 16.14
N GLU A 92 21.50 -3.35 16.42
CA GLU A 92 22.15 -3.50 17.74
C GLU A 92 23.09 -2.32 18.09
N ARG A 93 23.65 -1.67 17.08
CA ARG A 93 24.56 -0.52 17.27
C ARG A 93 23.87 0.83 17.13
N ASP A 94 22.56 0.86 16.92
CA ASP A 94 21.78 2.07 16.62
C ASP A 94 22.38 2.90 15.46
N ARG A 95 22.87 2.21 14.42
CA ARG A 95 23.48 2.80 13.21
C ARG A 95 22.75 2.40 11.96
N LEU A 96 21.45 2.67 11.95
CA LEU A 96 20.59 2.38 10.82
C LEU A 96 20.80 3.39 9.70
N ALA A 97 21.11 2.91 8.50
CA ALA A 97 21.13 3.75 7.32
C ALA A 97 19.75 4.44 7.10
N HIS A 98 19.77 5.62 6.52
CA HIS A 98 18.56 6.34 6.16
C HIS A 98 17.96 5.83 4.84
N ALA A 99 18.77 5.23 3.96
CA ALA A 99 18.33 4.67 2.71
C ALA A 99 19.01 3.34 2.42
N PHE A 100 18.23 2.37 1.99
CA PHE A 100 18.66 1.03 1.58
C PHE A 100 18.32 0.82 0.11
N LEU A 101 19.19 0.13 -0.61
CA LEU A 101 19.01 -0.23 -2.01
C LEU A 101 19.09 -1.74 -2.18
N MET A 102 17.97 -2.36 -2.47
CA MET A 102 17.88 -3.79 -2.78
C MET A 102 18.02 -4.00 -4.28
N THR A 103 18.99 -4.81 -4.67
CA THR A 103 19.33 -5.07 -6.07
C THR A 103 19.13 -6.55 -6.42
N GLY A 104 18.76 -6.82 -7.66
CA GLY A 104 18.62 -8.20 -8.14
C GLY A 104 17.54 -8.39 -9.18
N VAL A 105 17.48 -9.56 -9.78
CA VAL A 105 16.53 -9.91 -10.82
C VAL A 105 15.08 -9.84 -10.34
N ARG A 106 14.14 -9.74 -11.28
CA ARG A 106 12.72 -9.75 -10.95
C ARG A 106 12.34 -11.07 -10.26
N GLY A 107 11.52 -10.99 -9.21
CA GLY A 107 11.03 -12.16 -8.49
C GLY A 107 11.96 -12.69 -7.39
N VAL A 108 13.17 -12.14 -7.18
CA VAL A 108 14.08 -12.54 -6.10
C VAL A 108 13.60 -12.17 -4.70
N GLY A 109 12.54 -11.36 -4.60
CA GLY A 109 11.94 -10.98 -3.31
C GLY A 109 12.30 -9.58 -2.79
N LYS A 110 12.81 -8.66 -3.63
CA LYS A 110 13.20 -7.31 -3.24
C LYS A 110 12.12 -6.57 -2.43
N THR A 111 10.90 -6.48 -2.96
CA THR A 111 9.75 -5.84 -2.28
C THR A 111 9.36 -6.59 -1.00
N THR A 112 9.49 -7.91 -0.98
CA THR A 112 9.26 -8.71 0.24
C THR A 112 10.29 -8.38 1.31
N THR A 113 11.57 -8.31 0.94
CA THR A 113 12.66 -7.91 1.83
C THR A 113 12.45 -6.49 2.36
N ALA A 114 12.03 -5.54 1.51
CA ALA A 114 11.68 -4.19 1.93
C ALA A 114 10.62 -4.19 3.04
N ARG A 115 9.54 -4.94 2.86
CA ARG A 115 8.48 -5.05 3.88
C ARG A 115 8.98 -5.72 5.17
N LEU A 116 9.87 -6.71 5.08
CA LEU A 116 10.48 -7.30 6.27
C LEU A 116 11.36 -6.31 7.03
N ILE A 117 12.14 -5.48 6.32
CA ILE A 117 12.90 -4.39 6.93
C ILE A 117 11.95 -3.39 7.58
N ALA A 118 10.86 -3.00 6.92
CA ALA A 118 9.86 -2.10 7.49
C ALA A 118 9.23 -2.67 8.78
N LYS A 119 8.91 -3.97 8.80
CA LYS A 119 8.45 -4.66 10.02
C LYS A 119 9.51 -4.64 11.12
N ALA A 120 10.77 -4.93 10.80
CA ALA A 120 11.88 -4.95 11.76
C ALA A 120 12.07 -3.60 12.45
N LEU A 121 11.94 -2.51 11.70
CA LEU A 121 12.11 -1.15 12.19
C LEU A 121 10.91 -0.64 13.01
N ASN A 122 9.70 -1.04 12.64
CA ASN A 122 8.46 -0.53 13.22
C ASN A 122 7.75 -1.51 14.16
N CYS A 123 8.28 -2.73 14.35
CA CYS A 123 7.73 -3.67 15.32
C CYS A 123 7.77 -3.09 16.72
N VAL A 124 6.65 -3.19 17.43
CA VAL A 124 6.50 -2.74 18.82
C VAL A 124 6.34 -3.91 19.79
N GLY A 125 6.54 -5.15 19.32
CA GLY A 125 6.32 -6.33 20.15
C GLY A 125 4.84 -6.63 20.40
N SER A 126 4.54 -7.72 21.06
CA SER A 126 3.18 -8.06 21.48
C SER A 126 2.68 -7.22 22.66
N ASP A 127 3.60 -6.61 23.38
CA ASP A 127 3.37 -5.74 24.53
C ASP A 127 3.29 -4.24 24.19
N GLY A 128 3.52 -3.88 22.92
CA GLY A 128 3.51 -2.50 22.45
C GLY A 128 4.75 -1.68 22.83
N GLN A 129 5.76 -2.26 23.48
CA GLN A 129 6.96 -1.55 23.97
C GLN A 129 8.27 -2.04 23.31
N GLY A 130 8.17 -2.95 22.34
CA GLY A 130 9.33 -3.51 21.64
C GLY A 130 10.13 -2.44 20.90
N MET A 131 11.44 -2.67 20.79
CA MET A 131 12.39 -1.86 20.00
C MET A 131 12.58 -2.46 18.60
N PRO A 132 13.25 -1.74 17.65
CA PRO A 132 13.61 -2.31 16.36
C PRO A 132 14.30 -3.66 16.55
N THR A 133 13.90 -4.67 15.79
CA THR A 133 14.37 -6.03 15.97
C THR A 133 14.44 -6.77 14.65
N ILE A 134 15.44 -7.64 14.50
CA ILE A 134 15.52 -8.54 13.36
C ILE A 134 14.44 -9.65 13.38
N ASN A 135 13.80 -9.84 14.54
CA ASN A 135 12.73 -10.83 14.71
C ASN A 135 11.41 -10.12 15.02
N PRO A 136 10.74 -9.52 14.01
CA PRO A 136 9.46 -8.88 14.23
C PRO A 136 8.42 -9.91 14.70
N CYS A 137 7.58 -9.51 15.67
CA CYS A 137 6.64 -10.43 16.34
C CYS A 137 5.55 -10.98 15.40
N GLY A 138 5.23 -10.28 14.31
CA GLY A 138 4.21 -10.68 13.33
C GLY A 138 2.76 -10.45 13.74
N VAL A 139 2.49 -10.12 15.00
CA VAL A 139 1.14 -10.02 15.58
C VAL A 139 0.76 -8.63 16.08
N CYS A 140 1.70 -7.69 16.18
CA CYS A 140 1.37 -6.31 16.53
C CYS A 140 0.79 -5.57 15.33
N ASP A 141 0.01 -4.51 15.57
CA ASP A 141 -0.66 -3.75 14.51
C ASP A 141 0.30 -3.29 13.38
N PRO A 142 1.51 -2.71 13.65
CA PRO A 142 2.46 -2.42 12.59
C PRO A 142 2.89 -3.66 11.79
N CYS A 143 3.10 -4.81 12.42
CA CYS A 143 3.52 -6.02 11.70
C CYS A 143 2.44 -6.55 10.76
N GLU A 144 1.18 -6.56 11.20
CA GLU A 144 0.05 -7.04 10.39
C GLU A 144 -0.26 -6.07 9.26
N SER A 145 -0.40 -4.78 9.56
CA SER A 145 -0.73 -3.75 8.57
C SER A 145 0.36 -3.59 7.49
N ILE A 146 1.66 -3.71 7.85
CA ILE A 146 2.76 -3.72 6.89
C ILE A 146 2.72 -4.99 6.02
N ALA A 147 2.44 -6.17 6.58
CA ALA A 147 2.32 -7.41 5.81
C ALA A 147 1.23 -7.31 4.75
N GLU A 148 0.12 -6.66 5.08
CA GLU A 148 -1.02 -6.43 4.18
C GLU A 148 -0.81 -5.25 3.23
N GLY A 149 0.20 -4.39 3.46
CA GLY A 149 0.49 -3.22 2.65
C GLY A 149 -0.50 -2.06 2.86
N ARG A 150 -1.05 -1.93 4.09
CA ARG A 150 -2.05 -0.90 4.45
C ARG A 150 -1.63 0.02 5.60
N HIS A 151 -0.36 -0.04 6.02
CA HIS A 151 0.14 0.80 7.12
C HIS A 151 0.31 2.25 6.68
N ILE A 152 -0.25 3.20 7.45
CA ILE A 152 -0.26 4.63 7.10
C ILE A 152 1.15 5.26 7.00
N ASP A 153 2.09 4.81 7.83
CA ASP A 153 3.48 5.32 7.84
C ASP A 153 4.44 4.48 6.97
N VAL A 154 3.94 3.47 6.24
CA VAL A 154 4.73 2.68 5.31
C VAL A 154 4.10 2.78 3.93
N ILE A 155 4.62 3.72 3.15
CA ILE A 155 4.09 4.08 1.84
C ILE A 155 4.86 3.28 0.78
N GLU A 156 4.15 2.47 0.01
CA GLU A 156 4.70 1.67 -1.08
C GLU A 156 4.30 2.28 -2.42
N MET A 157 5.27 2.57 -3.26
CA MET A 157 5.10 3.15 -4.58
C MET A 157 5.88 2.33 -5.61
N ASP A 158 5.25 2.06 -6.75
CA ASP A 158 5.92 1.52 -7.94
C ASP A 158 6.31 2.67 -8.87
N ALA A 159 7.61 2.87 -9.03
CA ALA A 159 8.13 3.92 -9.91
C ALA A 159 7.83 3.67 -11.40
N ALA A 160 7.43 2.46 -11.80
CA ALA A 160 6.98 2.22 -13.16
C ALA A 160 5.62 2.87 -13.45
N SER A 161 4.76 2.99 -12.44
CA SER A 161 3.45 3.64 -12.53
C SER A 161 3.51 5.13 -12.19
N HIS A 162 4.51 5.56 -11.39
CA HIS A 162 4.69 6.91 -10.85
C HIS A 162 6.09 7.45 -11.19
N THR A 163 6.32 7.74 -12.46
CA THR A 163 7.64 8.19 -12.97
C THR A 163 7.86 9.69 -12.82
N GLY A 164 6.80 10.43 -12.50
CA GLY A 164 6.75 11.88 -12.51
C GLY A 164 7.55 12.55 -11.39
N VAL A 165 7.96 13.79 -11.62
CA VAL A 165 8.59 14.61 -10.59
C VAL A 165 7.57 15.03 -9.53
N ASP A 166 6.32 15.15 -9.90
CA ASP A 166 5.26 15.60 -9.00
C ASP A 166 4.90 14.52 -7.97
N ASP A 167 4.89 13.24 -8.37
CA ASP A 167 4.73 12.11 -7.45
C ASP A 167 5.84 12.12 -6.36
N VAL A 168 7.08 12.36 -6.78
CA VAL A 168 8.23 12.44 -5.85
C VAL A 168 8.17 13.71 -4.99
N ARG A 169 7.69 14.83 -5.51
CA ARG A 169 7.48 16.05 -4.71
C ARG A 169 6.45 15.84 -3.61
N GLU A 170 5.38 15.11 -3.88
CA GLU A 170 4.40 14.74 -2.85
C GLU A 170 5.06 13.94 -1.72
N ILE A 171 5.90 12.95 -2.06
CA ILE A 171 6.69 12.22 -1.07
C ILE A 171 7.57 13.18 -0.25
N ILE A 172 8.30 14.10 -0.89
CA ILE A 172 9.18 15.05 -0.22
C ILE A 172 8.40 15.96 0.74
N GLU A 173 7.19 16.40 0.36
CA GLU A 173 6.33 17.15 1.26
C GLU A 173 5.89 16.32 2.46
N GLN A 174 5.52 15.07 2.24
CA GLN A 174 5.11 14.15 3.31
C GLN A 174 6.26 13.78 4.26
N VAL A 175 7.51 13.76 3.77
CA VAL A 175 8.73 13.50 4.56
C VAL A 175 8.93 14.53 5.68
N LYS A 176 8.43 15.75 5.53
CA LYS A 176 8.53 16.82 6.54
C LYS A 176 7.73 16.52 7.81
N TYR A 177 6.73 15.67 7.71
CA TYR A 177 5.84 15.32 8.81
C TYR A 177 6.29 14.03 9.48
N SER A 178 6.26 14.00 10.79
CA SER A 178 6.57 12.81 11.59
C SER A 178 5.63 11.65 11.28
N ALA A 179 6.05 10.44 11.63
CA ALA A 179 5.19 9.26 11.60
C ALA A 179 4.00 9.45 12.55
N VAL A 180 2.85 8.92 12.19
CA VAL A 180 1.59 9.06 12.94
C VAL A 180 1.47 7.96 13.99
N SER A 181 1.72 6.72 13.63
CA SER A 181 1.52 5.53 14.48
C SER A 181 2.76 4.65 14.62
N ALA A 182 3.72 4.77 13.71
CA ALA A 182 4.95 3.99 13.72
C ALA A 182 6.15 4.78 14.25
N ARG A 183 7.26 4.08 14.50
CA ARG A 183 8.53 4.68 14.90
C ARG A 183 9.21 5.43 13.74
N TYR A 184 9.18 4.81 12.57
CA TYR A 184 9.75 5.36 11.34
C TYR A 184 8.69 5.46 10.25
N LYS A 185 8.72 6.57 9.54
CA LYS A 185 8.00 6.75 8.28
C LYS A 185 8.84 6.17 7.17
N ILE A 186 8.34 5.15 6.48
CA ILE A 186 9.12 4.36 5.54
C ILE A 186 8.51 4.49 4.14
N TYR A 187 9.37 4.81 3.18
CA TYR A 187 9.00 4.85 1.77
C TYR A 187 9.66 3.70 1.02
N ILE A 188 8.84 2.77 0.53
CA ILE A 188 9.26 1.66 -0.32
C ILE A 188 9.02 2.08 -1.77
N ILE A 189 10.09 2.25 -2.53
CA ILE A 189 10.01 2.62 -3.95
C ILE A 189 10.54 1.45 -4.77
N ASP A 190 9.61 0.74 -5.42
CA ASP A 190 9.95 -0.39 -6.29
C ASP A 190 10.28 0.10 -7.70
N GLU A 191 11.17 -0.63 -8.38
CA GLU A 191 11.74 -0.32 -9.69
C GLU A 191 12.22 1.15 -9.83
N VAL A 192 12.91 1.63 -8.80
CA VAL A 192 13.33 3.04 -8.64
C VAL A 192 14.08 3.59 -9.86
N HIS A 193 14.73 2.74 -10.68
CA HIS A 193 15.40 3.14 -11.92
C HIS A 193 14.44 3.71 -12.99
N MET A 194 13.12 3.53 -12.81
CA MET A 194 12.09 4.10 -13.71
C MET A 194 11.78 5.58 -13.42
N LEU A 195 12.24 6.11 -12.30
CA LEU A 195 12.08 7.53 -11.99
C LEU A 195 12.79 8.41 -13.01
N SER A 196 12.18 9.54 -13.34
CA SER A 196 12.81 10.54 -14.21
C SER A 196 14.05 11.19 -13.54
N ARG A 197 14.96 11.74 -14.32
CA ARG A 197 16.14 12.45 -13.80
C ARG A 197 15.74 13.62 -12.89
N ASN A 198 14.66 14.31 -13.22
CA ASN A 198 14.16 15.42 -12.39
C ASN A 198 13.60 14.94 -11.07
N ALA A 199 12.93 13.78 -11.04
CA ALA A 199 12.45 13.13 -9.83
C ALA A 199 13.63 12.72 -8.92
N PHE A 200 14.69 12.12 -9.46
CA PHE A 200 15.91 11.84 -8.71
C PHE A 200 16.54 13.11 -8.12
N ASN A 201 16.68 14.17 -8.92
CA ASN A 201 17.27 15.42 -8.45
C ASN A 201 16.46 16.04 -7.30
N ALA A 202 15.14 15.96 -7.35
CA ALA A 202 14.29 16.41 -6.25
C ALA A 202 14.52 15.59 -4.96
N LEU A 203 14.71 14.28 -5.09
CA LEU A 203 14.94 13.38 -3.96
C LEU A 203 16.32 13.53 -3.33
N LEU A 204 17.35 13.94 -4.10
CA LEU A 204 18.73 14.02 -3.62
C LEU A 204 18.89 14.85 -2.36
N LYS A 205 18.21 16.01 -2.26
CA LYS A 205 18.30 16.87 -1.07
C LYS A 205 17.83 16.13 0.18
N THR A 206 16.74 15.39 0.08
CA THR A 206 16.21 14.59 1.20
C THR A 206 17.12 13.40 1.55
N LEU A 207 17.83 12.83 0.56
CA LEU A 207 18.81 11.78 0.79
C LEU A 207 20.13 12.31 1.39
N GLU A 208 20.46 13.57 1.20
CA GLU A 208 21.63 14.22 1.79
C GLU A 208 21.38 14.61 3.24
N GLU A 209 20.21 15.17 3.52
CA GLU A 209 19.80 15.64 4.84
C GLU A 209 18.48 14.97 5.26
N PRO A 210 18.49 13.65 5.50
CA PRO A 210 17.27 12.92 5.82
C PRO A 210 16.80 13.22 7.24
N PRO A 211 15.50 13.47 7.46
CA PRO A 211 14.95 13.51 8.81
C PRO A 211 15.16 12.17 9.53
N SER A 212 15.44 12.20 10.81
CA SER A 212 15.77 11.01 11.60
C SER A 212 14.66 9.95 11.63
N HIS A 213 13.41 10.41 11.52
CA HIS A 213 12.21 9.56 11.53
C HIS A 213 11.89 8.93 10.17
N VAL A 214 12.66 9.25 9.10
CA VAL A 214 12.39 8.77 7.74
C VAL A 214 13.39 7.71 7.31
N LYS A 215 12.91 6.68 6.62
CA LYS A 215 13.74 5.65 5.98
C LYS A 215 13.24 5.40 4.55
N PHE A 216 14.19 5.27 3.63
CA PHE A 216 13.92 4.92 2.24
C PHE A 216 14.36 3.49 1.94
N LEU A 217 13.50 2.73 1.31
CA LEU A 217 13.76 1.35 0.87
C LEU A 217 13.57 1.29 -0.65
N PHE A 218 14.65 1.39 -1.38
CA PHE A 218 14.64 1.32 -2.84
C PHE A 218 14.82 -0.12 -3.31
N ALA A 219 14.10 -0.48 -4.36
CA ALA A 219 14.30 -1.74 -5.05
C ALA A 219 14.51 -1.49 -6.54
N THR A 220 15.42 -2.22 -7.16
CA THR A 220 15.71 -2.10 -8.59
C THR A 220 16.18 -3.41 -9.20
N THR A 221 15.83 -3.62 -10.46
CA THR A 221 16.41 -4.66 -11.30
C THR A 221 17.65 -4.18 -12.06
N GLU A 222 17.80 -2.85 -12.23
CA GLU A 222 18.83 -2.24 -13.07
C GLU A 222 19.60 -1.14 -12.31
N VAL A 223 20.62 -1.56 -11.58
CA VAL A 223 21.48 -0.65 -10.78
C VAL A 223 22.22 0.35 -11.64
N GLU A 224 22.64 -0.07 -12.83
CA GLU A 224 23.44 0.73 -13.76
C GLU A 224 22.69 2.00 -14.27
N LYS A 225 21.36 1.97 -14.24
CA LYS A 225 20.53 3.11 -14.60
C LYS A 225 20.42 4.16 -13.48
N LEU A 226 20.85 3.83 -12.26
CA LEU A 226 20.77 4.75 -11.14
C LEU A 226 21.91 5.77 -11.16
N PRO A 227 21.62 7.04 -10.83
CA PRO A 227 22.67 8.05 -10.67
C PRO A 227 23.65 7.65 -9.57
N VAL A 228 24.94 7.85 -9.79
CA VAL A 228 26.01 7.59 -8.81
C VAL A 228 25.76 8.35 -7.49
N THR A 229 25.16 9.54 -7.59
CA THR A 229 24.78 10.37 -6.45
C THR A 229 23.78 9.69 -5.52
N VAL A 230 22.88 8.86 -6.03
CA VAL A 230 21.94 8.05 -5.23
C VAL A 230 22.66 6.84 -4.65
N LEU A 231 23.46 6.15 -5.48
CA LEU A 231 24.22 4.96 -5.05
C LEU A 231 25.15 5.25 -3.87
N SER A 232 25.81 6.45 -3.87
CA SER A 232 26.73 6.83 -2.80
C SER A 232 26.05 7.15 -1.46
N ARG A 233 24.73 7.35 -1.45
CA ARG A 233 23.92 7.70 -0.26
C ARG A 233 23.04 6.56 0.22
N THR A 234 23.13 5.40 -0.41
CA THR A 234 22.32 4.23 -0.08
C THR A 234 23.20 3.08 0.39
N GLN A 235 22.74 2.35 1.39
CA GLN A 235 23.33 1.06 1.76
C GLN A 235 22.79 0.01 0.80
N ARG A 236 23.69 -0.62 0.05
CA ARG A 236 23.34 -1.58 -1.00
C ARG A 236 23.35 -3.02 -0.45
N PHE A 237 22.31 -3.78 -0.88
CA PHE A 237 22.14 -5.20 -0.66
C PHE A 237 21.90 -5.95 -1.97
#